data_bf20e96a988d2833f5113a2dfba9f121
#
_entry.id   bf20e96a988d2833f5113a2dfba9f121
#
_cell.length_a   1.000
_cell.length_b   1.000
_cell.length_c   1.000
_cell.angle_alpha   90.00
_cell.angle_beta   90.00
_cell.angle_gamma   90.00
#
_symmetry.space_group_name_H-M   'P 1'
#
loop_
_entity.id
_entity.type
_entity.pdbx_description
1 polymer ?
#
loop_
_entity_poly.entity_id
_entity_poly.type
_entity_poly.pdbx_seq_one_letter_code
_entity_poly.pdbx_strand_id
1 'polypeptide(L)'
;MTDALDPAAAAAPHAPAFDAERRATELAILDALRAVVDPEIGMNVVELALIKQIVLGVGETEVKMILTTPFCPYAGSMIAQVKEQAESVVDHPVKVTLLAERWDPRDAGLMW
;
A
#
# COMPACT_ATOMS: atom_id res chain seq x y z
N MET A 1 15.38 -7.55 30.93
CA MET A 1 15.34 -7.86 30.32
C MET A 1 15.41 -7.98 29.71
N THR A 2 15.48 -7.60 29.93
CA THR A 2 15.56 -7.81 29.14
C THR A 2 15.52 -7.85 28.46
N ASP A 3 15.48 -7.65 28.50
CA ASP A 3 15.54 -7.90 27.64
C ASP A 3 15.44 -8.13 27.07
N ALA A 4 15.42 -7.93 27.25
CA ALA A 4 15.39 -8.25 26.55
C ALA A 4 15.38 -8.54 26.09
N LEU A 5 15.46 -8.55 26.28
CA LEU A 5 15.58 -8.93 25.63
C LEU A 5 15.73 -9.40 25.11
N ASP A 6 15.79 -9.44 25.02
CA ASP A 6 15.97 -9.87 24.32
C ASP A 6 16.45 -10.24 23.76
N PRO A 7 16.52 -10.28 23.66
CA PRO A 7 17.06 -10.63 23.05
C PRO A 7 17.10 -11.03 22.19
N ALA A 8 16.65 -11.29 22.50
CA ALA A 8 16.80 -11.71 21.20
C ALA A 8 16.44 -10.91 20.31
N ALA A 9 15.67 -10.50 20.63
CA ALA A 9 15.40 -9.53 19.71
C ALA A 9 16.58 -8.80 19.42
N ALA A 10 17.40 -8.86 20.25
CA ALA A 10 18.61 -8.15 20.02
C ALA A 10 19.36 -8.67 18.86
N ALA A 11 19.03 -9.78 18.40
CA ALA A 11 19.80 -10.38 17.34
C ALA A 11 19.47 -9.85 15.98
N ALA A 12 18.49 -9.00 15.86
CA ALA A 12 18.12 -8.51 14.55
C ALA A 12 19.29 -7.84 13.87
N PRO A 13 19.64 -8.24 12.66
CA PRO A 13 20.79 -7.66 11.98
C PRO A 13 20.54 -6.28 11.41
N HIS A 14 19.32 -5.87 11.25
CA HIS A 14 19.01 -4.56 10.69
C HIS A 14 18.70 -3.56 11.78
N ALA A 15 18.86 -2.29 11.47
CA ALA A 15 18.63 -1.23 12.43
C ALA A 15 17.14 -1.02 12.65
N PRO A 16 16.66 -1.06 13.90
CA PRO A 16 15.24 -0.80 14.16
C PRO A 16 14.77 0.55 13.65
N ALA A 17 15.63 1.56 13.68
CA ALA A 17 15.25 2.87 13.19
C ALA A 17 14.97 2.85 11.69
N PHE A 18 15.75 2.08 10.94
CA PHE A 18 15.55 1.96 9.51
C PHE A 18 14.20 1.32 9.22
N ASP A 19 13.87 0.24 9.95
CA ASP A 19 12.58 -0.42 9.77
C ASP A 19 11.43 0.48 10.16
N ALA A 20 11.59 1.27 11.19
CA ALA A 20 10.57 2.21 11.64
C ALA A 20 10.31 3.27 10.58
N GLU A 21 11.37 3.75 9.92
CA GLU A 21 11.21 4.74 8.86
C GLU A 21 10.49 4.17 7.67
N ARG A 22 10.83 2.96 7.28
CA ARG A 22 10.15 2.31 6.16
C ARG A 22 8.68 2.10 6.48
N ARG A 23 8.40 1.65 7.69
CA ARG A 23 7.03 1.44 8.11
C ARG A 23 6.25 2.74 8.12
N ALA A 24 6.86 3.82 8.60
CA ALA A 24 6.22 5.11 8.62
C ALA A 24 5.90 5.58 7.21
N THR A 25 6.81 5.36 6.27
CA THR A 25 6.58 5.73 4.87
C THR A 25 5.44 4.90 4.26
N GLU A 26 5.42 3.60 4.53
CA GLU A 26 4.33 2.75 4.05
C GLU A 26 2.98 3.25 4.57
N LEU A 27 2.92 3.55 5.86
CA LEU A 27 1.67 4.01 6.46
C LEU A 27 1.26 5.36 5.91
N ALA A 28 2.23 6.24 5.65
CA ALA A 28 1.93 7.55 5.06
C ALA A 28 1.39 7.40 3.64
N ILE A 29 1.95 6.47 2.87
CA ILE A 29 1.45 6.20 1.52
C ILE A 29 0.03 5.64 1.61
N LEU A 30 -0.21 4.69 2.48
CA LEU A 30 -1.55 4.13 2.65
C LEU A 30 -2.55 5.20 3.05
N ASP A 31 -2.14 6.10 3.94
CA ASP A 31 -3.03 7.18 4.36
C ASP A 31 -3.36 8.11 3.18
N ALA A 32 -2.35 8.43 2.37
CA ALA A 32 -2.57 9.27 1.19
C ALA A 32 -3.51 8.58 0.18
N LEU A 33 -3.40 7.27 0.05
CA LEU A 33 -4.22 6.52 -0.89
C LEU A 33 -5.70 6.45 -0.48
N ARG A 34 -6.03 6.83 0.75
CA ARG A 34 -7.42 6.91 1.17
C ARG A 34 -8.18 8.01 0.42
N ALA A 35 -7.48 8.89 -0.28
CA ALA A 35 -8.11 9.89 -1.13
C ALA A 35 -8.57 9.33 -2.47
N VAL A 36 -8.15 8.11 -2.80
CA VAL A 36 -8.53 7.48 -4.07
C VAL A 36 -9.74 6.60 -3.83
N VAL A 37 -10.86 6.99 -4.39
CA VAL A 37 -12.15 6.32 -4.17
C VAL A 37 -12.59 5.60 -5.44
N ASP A 38 -13.05 4.37 -5.28
CA ASP A 38 -13.67 3.63 -6.38
C ASP A 38 -15.06 4.24 -6.59
N PRO A 39 -15.30 4.90 -7.73
CA PRO A 39 -16.57 5.60 -7.93
C PRO A 39 -17.77 4.67 -8.02
N GLU A 40 -17.54 3.40 -8.28
CA GLU A 40 -18.63 2.44 -8.42
C GLU A 40 -19.11 1.96 -7.06
N ILE A 41 -18.20 1.83 -6.11
CA ILE A 41 -18.52 1.28 -4.80
C ILE A 41 -18.61 2.39 -3.74
N GLY A 42 -17.85 3.48 -3.91
CA GLY A 42 -17.88 4.58 -2.97
C GLY A 42 -16.95 4.42 -1.78
N MET A 43 -16.07 3.44 -1.82
CA MET A 43 -15.07 3.21 -0.78
C MET A 43 -13.68 3.46 -1.36
N ASN A 44 -12.74 3.84 -0.49
CA ASN A 44 -11.39 4.10 -0.98
C ASN A 44 -10.63 2.79 -1.21
N VAL A 45 -9.54 2.89 -1.98
CA VAL A 45 -8.79 1.70 -2.40
C VAL A 45 -8.15 0.94 -1.23
N VAL A 46 -7.90 1.62 -0.12
CA VAL A 46 -7.34 0.97 1.06
C VAL A 46 -8.42 0.16 1.77
N GLU A 47 -9.60 0.75 1.95
CA GLU A 47 -10.73 0.06 2.58
C GLU A 47 -11.15 -1.16 1.76
N LEU A 48 -11.06 -1.07 0.44
CA LEU A 48 -11.43 -2.16 -0.44
C LEU A 48 -10.35 -3.25 -0.52
N ALA A 49 -9.24 -3.05 0.19
CA ALA A 49 -8.13 -4.00 0.17
C ALA A 49 -7.56 -4.18 -1.25
N LEU A 50 -7.56 -3.12 -2.03
CA LEU A 50 -7.04 -3.18 -3.39
C LEU A 50 -5.52 -3.00 -3.43
N ILE A 51 -4.94 -2.43 -2.37
CA ILE A 51 -3.50 -2.24 -2.29
C ILE A 51 -2.90 -3.48 -1.65
N LYS A 52 -2.19 -4.27 -2.45
CA LYS A 52 -1.68 -5.56 -1.99
C LYS A 52 -0.29 -5.49 -1.40
N GLN A 53 0.55 -4.60 -1.93
CA GLN A 53 1.92 -4.50 -1.44
C GLN A 53 2.51 -3.17 -1.84
N ILE A 54 3.30 -2.61 -0.94
CA ILE A 54 4.09 -1.41 -1.22
C ILE A 54 5.54 -1.80 -1.07
N VAL A 55 6.31 -1.69 -2.14
CA VAL A 55 7.73 -2.04 -2.14
C VAL A 55 8.52 -0.75 -2.15
N LEU A 56 9.23 -0.50 -1.06
CA LEU A 56 10.06 0.70 -0.93
C LEU A 56 11.49 0.36 -1.32
N GLY A 57 11.93 0.90 -2.45
CA GLY A 57 13.29 0.70 -2.93
C GLY A 57 14.10 1.98 -2.80
N VAL A 58 15.36 1.89 -3.16
CA VAL A 58 16.23 3.05 -3.15
C VAL A 58 15.95 3.88 -4.40
N GLY A 59 15.39 5.06 -4.18
CA GLY A 59 15.09 5.95 -5.31
C GLY A 59 13.86 5.59 -6.10
N GLU A 60 13.11 4.60 -5.66
CA GLU A 60 11.86 4.26 -6.33
C GLU A 60 10.94 3.47 -5.40
N THR A 61 9.65 3.56 -5.65
CA THR A 61 8.65 2.85 -4.88
C THR A 61 7.67 2.21 -5.85
N GLU A 62 7.23 1.01 -5.53
CA GLU A 62 6.24 0.32 -6.34
C GLU A 62 5.01 0.01 -5.50
N VAL A 63 3.83 0.34 -6.02
CA VAL A 63 2.56 0.00 -5.38
C VAL A 63 1.92 -1.09 -6.23
N LYS A 64 1.70 -2.25 -5.61
CA LYS A 64 1.05 -3.37 -6.29
C LYS A 64 -0.40 -3.42 -5.86
N MET A 65 -1.30 -3.39 -6.82
CA MET A 65 -2.71 -3.31 -6.52
C MET A 65 -3.54 -4.17 -7.47
N ILE A 66 -4.80 -4.38 -7.09
CA ILE A 66 -5.76 -5.07 -7.94
C ILE A 66 -6.97 -4.16 -8.12
N LEU A 67 -7.86 -4.53 -9.03
CA LEU A 67 -9.10 -3.82 -9.26
C LEU A 67 -10.27 -4.67 -8.78
N THR A 68 -11.40 -4.01 -8.48
CA THR A 68 -12.60 -4.74 -8.05
C THR A 68 -13.20 -5.54 -9.20
N THR A 69 -12.94 -5.12 -10.44
CA THR A 69 -13.37 -5.83 -11.62
C THR A 69 -12.31 -5.70 -12.70
N PRO A 70 -12.07 -6.76 -13.52
CA PRO A 70 -11.07 -6.68 -14.59
C PRO A 70 -11.48 -5.70 -15.71
N PHE A 71 -12.74 -5.31 -15.77
CA PHE A 71 -13.22 -4.43 -16.82
C PHE A 71 -13.63 -3.06 -16.29
N CYS A 72 -12.86 -2.54 -15.35
CA CYS A 72 -13.12 -1.24 -14.76
C CYS A 72 -12.83 -0.13 -15.79
N PRO A 73 -13.84 0.63 -16.23
CA PRO A 73 -13.61 1.68 -17.22
C PRO A 73 -12.82 2.85 -16.71
N TYR A 74 -12.67 2.99 -15.40
CA TYR A 74 -11.87 4.07 -14.83
C TYR A 74 -10.54 3.58 -14.26
N ALA A 75 -10.10 2.41 -14.70
CA ALA A 75 -8.85 1.84 -14.20
C ALA A 75 -7.69 2.81 -14.39
N GLY A 76 -7.60 3.42 -15.58
CA GLY A 76 -6.52 4.35 -15.87
C GLY A 76 -6.54 5.55 -14.93
N SER A 77 -7.72 6.07 -14.64
CA SER A 77 -7.87 7.21 -13.73
C SER A 77 -7.48 6.82 -12.30
N MET A 78 -7.92 5.66 -11.84
CA MET A 78 -7.59 5.20 -10.51
C MET A 78 -6.09 4.98 -10.36
N ILE A 79 -5.47 4.37 -11.35
CA ILE A 79 -4.03 4.11 -11.33
C ILE A 79 -3.27 5.43 -11.27
N ALA A 80 -3.70 6.41 -12.07
CA ALA A 80 -3.07 7.72 -12.07
C ALA A 80 -3.21 8.40 -10.72
N GLN A 81 -4.36 8.28 -10.08
CA GLN A 81 -4.59 8.87 -8.76
C GLN A 81 -3.75 8.19 -7.69
N VAL A 82 -3.65 6.87 -7.75
CA VAL A 82 -2.81 6.12 -6.81
C VAL A 82 -1.36 6.58 -6.94
N LYS A 83 -0.88 6.68 -8.18
CA LYS A 83 0.48 7.13 -8.43
C LYS A 83 0.69 8.55 -7.89
N GLU A 84 -0.22 9.45 -8.18
CA GLU A 84 -0.11 10.83 -7.76
C GLU A 84 -0.11 10.96 -6.25
N GLN A 85 -1.03 10.28 -5.58
CA GLN A 85 -1.12 10.37 -4.12
C GLN A 85 0.11 9.76 -3.46
N ALA A 86 0.58 8.63 -3.97
CA ALA A 86 1.79 8.02 -3.41
C ALA A 86 3.00 8.93 -3.62
N GLU A 87 3.09 9.56 -4.78
CA GLU A 87 4.22 10.47 -5.07
C GLU A 87 4.19 11.72 -4.21
N SER A 88 3.04 12.08 -3.66
CA SER A 88 2.95 13.23 -2.76
C SER A 88 3.62 12.96 -1.41
N VAL A 89 3.87 11.70 -1.09
CA VAL A 89 4.48 11.30 0.18
C VAL A 89 5.99 11.12 0.05
N VAL A 90 6.44 10.70 -1.13
CA VAL A 90 7.87 10.43 -1.37
C VAL A 90 8.40 11.44 -2.37
N ASP A 91 9.73 11.52 -2.47
CA ASP A 91 10.38 12.49 -3.35
C ASP A 91 10.96 11.86 -4.61
N HIS A 92 10.39 10.74 -5.03
CA HIS A 92 10.86 10.00 -6.20
C HIS A 92 9.65 9.39 -6.92
N PRO A 93 9.85 8.88 -8.15
CA PRO A 93 8.74 8.30 -8.91
C PRO A 93 8.16 7.06 -8.25
N VAL A 94 6.86 6.87 -8.43
CA VAL A 94 6.16 5.70 -7.93
C VAL A 94 5.63 4.93 -9.14
N LYS A 95 5.87 3.63 -9.14
CA LYS A 95 5.35 2.73 -10.16
C LYS A 95 4.14 2.02 -9.60
N VAL A 96 3.06 1.96 -10.36
CA VAL A 96 1.86 1.22 -9.97
C VAL A 96 1.76 0.00 -10.86
N THR A 97 1.68 -1.17 -10.23
CA THR A 97 1.61 -2.44 -10.94
C THR A 97 0.27 -3.10 -10.63
N LEU A 98 -0.45 -3.48 -11.68
CA LEU A 98 -1.68 -4.24 -11.50
C LEU A 98 -1.35 -5.71 -11.44
N LEU A 99 -1.86 -6.38 -10.41
CA LEU A 99 -1.69 -7.81 -10.25
C LEU A 99 -2.88 -8.54 -10.89
N ALA A 100 -2.67 -9.79 -11.27
CA ALA A 100 -3.69 -10.59 -11.90
C ALA A 100 -4.63 -11.27 -10.89
N GLU A 101 -4.55 -10.89 -9.62
CA GLU A 101 -5.41 -11.45 -8.59
C GLU A 101 -6.84 -10.96 -8.72
N ARG A 102 -7.77 -11.81 -8.31
CA ARG A 102 -9.17 -11.44 -8.26
C ARG A 102 -9.47 -10.79 -6.90
N TRP A 103 -10.23 -9.71 -6.93
CA TRP A 103 -10.68 -9.06 -5.71
C TRP A 103 -11.75 -9.90 -5.02
N ASP A 104 -11.66 -10.00 -3.70
CA ASP A 104 -12.62 -10.72 -2.88
C ASP A 104 -13.25 -9.72 -1.90
N PRO A 105 -14.59 -9.53 -1.95
CA PRO A 105 -15.25 -8.58 -1.04
C PRO A 105 -14.97 -8.87 0.45
N ARG A 106 -14.66 -10.12 0.79
CA ARG A 106 -14.37 -10.48 2.17
C ARG A 106 -13.11 -9.77 2.68
N ASP A 107 -12.17 -9.48 1.79
CA ASP A 107 -10.94 -8.80 2.17
C ASP A 107 -11.22 -7.36 2.60
N ALA A 108 -12.32 -6.79 2.11
CA ALA A 108 -12.74 -5.44 2.47
C ALA A 108 -13.75 -5.44 3.62
N GLY A 109 -14.02 -6.59 4.21
CA GLY A 109 -14.98 -6.67 5.30
C GLY A 109 -16.42 -6.53 4.84
N LEU A 110 -16.68 -6.73 3.57
CA LEU A 110 -18.03 -6.60 3.02
C LEU A 110 -18.82 -7.89 3.05
N MET A 111 -18.26 -8.93 3.63
CA MET A 111 -18.87 -10.23 3.70
C MET A 111 -19.67 -10.36 4.99
N TRP A 112 -20.87 -10.88 4.91
CA TRP A 112 -21.77 -11.04 6.04
C TRP A 112 -22.52 -12.37 5.97
#